data_4b926cda2839e0f1c7ce14d799f91bc0
#
_entry.id   4b926cda2839e0f1c7ce14d799f91bc0
#
_cell.length_a   1.000
_cell.length_b   1.000
_cell.length_c   1.000
_cell.angle_alpha   90.00
_cell.angle_beta   90.00
_cell.angle_gamma   90.00
#
_symmetry.space_group_name_H-M   'P 1'
#
loop_
_entity.id
_entity.type
_entity.pdbx_description
1 polymer ?
#
loop_
_entity_poly.entity_id
_entity_poly.type
_entity_poly.pdbx_seq_one_letter_code
_entity_poly.pdbx_strand_id
1 'polypeptide(L)'
;MFEDKICAVDFCEGAAVASLAQQDFCLNHFIELCYDNLQRIDPRRQQLGRMSLDLASLRAFVEECSRRTLEVALHCEDIDNLQRGRLLDILLWAGELFLLLRVPSRSFADSLLEEHDPLLTRLAARHF
;
A
#
# COMPACT_ATOMS: atom_id res chain seq x y z
N MET A 1 -12.82 -10.28 14.53
CA MET A 1 -11.45 -10.37 14.00
C MET A 1 -10.45 -9.55 14.79
N PHE A 2 -10.71 -8.27 14.98
CA PHE A 2 -9.86 -7.40 15.80
C PHE A 2 -10.52 -6.93 17.09
N GLU A 3 -11.51 -7.67 17.58
CA GLU A 3 -12.40 -7.21 18.66
C GLU A 3 -11.66 -6.81 19.93
N ASP A 4 -10.64 -7.56 20.30
CA ASP A 4 -9.89 -7.30 21.53
C ASP A 4 -8.52 -6.70 21.30
N LYS A 5 -8.26 -6.19 20.10
CA LYS A 5 -6.96 -5.64 19.75
C LYS A 5 -7.00 -4.13 19.69
N ILE A 6 -5.94 -3.53 20.16
CA ILE A 6 -5.78 -2.09 20.12
C ILE A 6 -4.60 -1.73 19.22
N CYS A 7 -4.57 -0.47 18.80
CA CYS A 7 -3.54 0.05 17.93
C CYS A 7 -2.15 -0.12 18.56
N ALA A 8 -1.17 -0.53 17.75
CA ALA A 8 0.21 -0.73 18.20
C ALA A 8 0.97 0.56 18.47
N VAL A 9 0.45 1.69 18.03
CA VAL A 9 1.09 2.98 18.26
C VAL A 9 1.03 3.32 19.74
N ASP A 10 2.16 3.74 20.30
CA ASP A 10 2.25 4.09 21.71
C ASP A 10 1.22 5.17 22.08
N PHE A 11 0.54 4.95 23.21
CA PHE A 11 -0.47 5.85 23.73
C PHE A 11 -1.74 5.96 22.91
N CYS A 12 -1.90 5.16 21.86
CA CYS A 12 -3.14 5.10 21.11
C CYS A 12 -4.07 4.05 21.72
N GLU A 13 -5.29 4.46 22.08
CA GLU A 13 -6.30 3.56 22.62
C GLU A 13 -7.32 3.14 21.58
N GLY A 14 -7.12 3.49 20.32
CA GLY A 14 -8.05 3.17 19.26
C GLY A 14 -8.13 1.67 18.99
N ALA A 15 -9.32 1.20 18.62
CA ALA A 15 -9.52 -0.18 18.24
C ALA A 15 -8.81 -0.48 16.93
N ALA A 16 -8.10 -1.60 16.86
CA ALA A 16 -7.42 -2.00 15.64
C ALA A 16 -8.41 -2.47 14.59
N VAL A 17 -8.22 -2.02 13.35
CA VAL A 17 -9.05 -2.41 12.21
C VAL A 17 -8.26 -3.07 11.10
N ALA A 18 -6.94 -2.99 11.13
CA ALA A 18 -6.09 -3.58 10.10
C ALA A 18 -4.74 -3.97 10.69
N SER A 19 -4.09 -4.92 10.06
CA SER A 19 -2.72 -5.27 10.43
C SER A 19 -1.79 -5.02 9.25
N LEU A 20 -0.57 -4.59 9.56
CA LEU A 20 0.46 -4.34 8.57
C LEU A 20 1.81 -4.60 9.23
N ALA A 21 2.69 -5.32 8.53
CA ALA A 21 4.01 -5.69 9.07
C ALA A 21 3.90 -6.39 10.43
N GLN A 22 2.89 -7.25 10.60
CA GLN A 22 2.65 -8.06 11.79
C GLN A 22 2.24 -7.25 13.03
N GLN A 23 1.78 -6.04 12.84
CA GLN A 23 1.26 -5.21 13.93
C GLN A 23 -0.15 -4.74 13.59
N ASP A 24 -0.93 -4.46 14.62
CA ASP A 24 -2.32 -4.04 14.47
C ASP A 24 -2.46 -2.53 14.65
N PHE A 25 -3.29 -1.89 13.83
CA PHE A 25 -3.44 -0.44 13.84
C PHE A 25 -4.89 -0.02 13.75
N CYS A 26 -5.22 1.09 14.40
CA CYS A 26 -6.50 1.75 14.17
C CYS A 26 -6.50 2.35 12.76
N LEU A 27 -7.68 2.76 12.30
CA LEU A 27 -7.82 3.23 10.91
C LEU A 27 -6.88 4.41 10.60
N ASN A 28 -6.85 5.41 11.46
CA ASN A 28 -6.02 6.59 11.21
C ASN A 28 -4.54 6.28 11.16
N HIS A 29 -4.05 5.48 12.11
CA HIS A 29 -2.64 5.12 12.14
C HIS A 29 -2.27 4.16 11.01
N PHE A 30 -3.20 3.29 10.62
CA PHE A 30 -2.99 2.44 9.45
C PHE A 30 -2.81 3.30 8.18
N ILE A 31 -3.67 4.31 8.00
CA ILE A 31 -3.58 5.21 6.85
C ILE A 31 -2.25 5.98 6.87
N GLU A 32 -1.89 6.55 8.00
CA GLU A 32 -0.61 7.27 8.14
C GLU A 32 0.59 6.39 7.85
N LEU A 33 0.57 5.18 8.38
CA LEU A 33 1.66 4.23 8.17
C LEU A 33 1.80 3.86 6.69
N CYS A 34 0.68 3.65 6.01
CA CYS A 34 0.71 3.36 4.57
C CYS A 34 1.32 4.52 3.80
N TYR A 35 0.89 5.75 4.06
CA TYR A 35 1.46 6.93 3.39
C TYR A 35 2.95 7.05 3.63
N ASP A 36 3.39 6.94 4.89
CA ASP A 36 4.80 7.07 5.23
C ASP A 36 5.66 6.03 4.52
N ASN A 37 5.21 4.80 4.52
CA ASN A 37 5.98 3.72 3.91
C ASN A 37 5.98 3.79 2.39
N LEU A 38 4.85 4.15 1.79
CA LEU A 38 4.79 4.30 0.35
C LEU A 38 5.68 5.45 -0.13
N GLN A 39 5.76 6.55 0.64
CA GLN A 39 6.67 7.64 0.33
C GLN A 39 8.12 7.20 0.35
N ARG A 40 8.48 6.38 1.33
CA ARG A 40 9.87 5.88 1.44
C ARG A 40 10.23 4.92 0.31
N ILE A 41 9.27 4.15 -0.14
CA ILE A 41 9.47 3.14 -1.19
C ILE A 41 9.47 3.78 -2.57
N ASP A 42 8.67 4.82 -2.78
CA ASP A 42 8.46 5.41 -4.10
C ASP A 42 9.75 6.05 -4.62
N PRO A 43 10.36 5.48 -5.68
CA PRO A 43 11.62 6.02 -6.20
C PRO A 43 11.48 7.42 -6.79
N ARG A 44 10.26 7.82 -7.14
CA ARG A 44 10.00 9.16 -7.69
C ARG A 44 10.05 10.24 -6.62
N ARG A 45 9.90 9.85 -5.34
CA ARG A 45 9.85 10.78 -4.21
C ARG A 45 11.10 10.73 -3.33
N GLN A 46 11.96 9.75 -3.55
CA GLN A 46 13.19 9.63 -2.78
C GLN A 46 14.22 10.61 -3.29
N GLN A 47 14.70 11.47 -2.41
CA GLN A 47 15.74 12.43 -2.75
C GLN A 47 17.11 11.97 -2.32
N LEU A 48 17.20 11.23 -1.23
CA LEU A 48 18.44 10.80 -0.64
C LEU A 48 18.39 9.34 -0.26
N GLY A 49 19.42 8.65 -0.64
CA GLY A 49 19.61 7.27 -0.23
C GLY A 49 18.57 6.34 -0.79
N ARG A 50 18.90 5.11 -0.80
CA ARG A 50 17.97 4.06 -1.17
C ARG A 50 17.71 3.21 0.06
N MET A 51 16.50 2.69 0.15
CA MET A 51 16.23 1.70 1.16
C MET A 51 17.13 0.50 0.89
N SER A 52 17.70 -0.06 1.95
CA SER A 52 18.55 -1.22 1.84
C SER A 52 17.79 -2.52 1.58
N LEU A 53 16.47 -2.46 1.57
CA LEU A 53 15.63 -3.63 1.31
C LEU A 53 15.73 -4.03 -0.15
N ASP A 54 15.68 -5.33 -0.39
CA ASP A 54 15.70 -5.82 -1.75
C ASP A 54 14.36 -5.59 -2.44
N LEU A 55 14.34 -5.74 -3.76
CA LEU A 55 13.16 -5.50 -4.57
C LEU A 55 12.01 -6.42 -4.19
N ALA A 56 12.30 -7.69 -3.90
CA ALA A 56 11.27 -8.66 -3.53
C ALA A 56 10.57 -8.25 -2.24
N SER A 57 11.32 -7.77 -1.25
CA SER A 57 10.76 -7.32 0.02
C SER A 57 9.90 -6.06 -0.17
N LEU A 58 10.35 -5.13 -1.00
CA LEU A 58 9.57 -3.92 -1.29
C LEU A 58 8.27 -4.26 -1.98
N ARG A 59 8.32 -5.15 -2.95
CA ARG A 59 7.12 -5.59 -3.67
C ARG A 59 6.15 -6.31 -2.74
N ALA A 60 6.64 -7.17 -1.88
CA ALA A 60 5.80 -7.87 -0.91
C ALA A 60 5.11 -6.90 0.03
N PHE A 61 5.82 -5.87 0.48
CA PHE A 61 5.24 -4.85 1.35
C PHE A 61 4.14 -4.07 0.64
N VAL A 62 4.40 -3.63 -0.60
CA VAL A 62 3.41 -2.89 -1.39
C VAL A 62 2.16 -3.74 -1.63
N GLU A 63 2.35 -5.02 -1.91
CA GLU A 63 1.24 -5.95 -2.10
C GLU A 63 0.43 -6.12 -0.82
N GLU A 64 1.09 -6.29 0.32
CA GLU A 64 0.41 -6.39 1.60
C GLU A 64 -0.38 -5.12 1.90
N CYS A 65 0.24 -3.96 1.69
CA CYS A 65 -0.40 -2.67 1.89
C CYS A 65 -1.69 -2.55 1.07
N SER A 66 -1.61 -2.91 -0.19
CA SER A 66 -2.76 -2.87 -1.10
C SER A 66 -3.87 -3.80 -0.63
N ARG A 67 -3.52 -5.04 -0.29
CA ARG A 67 -4.49 -6.04 0.15
C ARG A 67 -5.18 -5.62 1.45
N ARG A 68 -4.42 -5.15 2.44
CA ARG A 68 -4.99 -4.73 3.72
C ARG A 68 -5.88 -3.51 3.55
N THR A 69 -5.46 -2.57 2.71
CA THR A 69 -6.25 -1.37 2.45
C THR A 69 -7.59 -1.73 1.80
N LEU A 70 -7.56 -2.68 0.87
CA LEU A 70 -8.80 -3.15 0.24
C LEU A 70 -9.72 -3.82 1.25
N GLU A 71 -9.17 -4.66 2.13
CA GLU A 71 -9.95 -5.30 3.18
C GLU A 71 -10.62 -4.27 4.07
N VAL A 72 -9.90 -3.25 4.48
CA VAL A 72 -10.44 -2.18 5.32
C VAL A 72 -11.55 -1.43 4.58
N ALA A 73 -11.32 -1.09 3.32
CA ALA A 73 -12.30 -0.35 2.52
C ALA A 73 -13.59 -1.12 2.32
N LEU A 74 -13.50 -2.45 2.24
CA LEU A 74 -14.68 -3.30 2.01
C LEU A 74 -15.42 -3.67 3.29
N HIS A 75 -14.70 -3.82 4.40
CA HIS A 75 -15.28 -4.43 5.60
C HIS A 75 -15.40 -3.51 6.79
N CYS A 76 -14.71 -2.39 6.82
CA CYS A 76 -14.84 -1.45 7.93
C CYS A 76 -16.07 -0.57 7.72
N GLU A 77 -16.98 -0.59 8.69
CA GLU A 77 -18.24 0.16 8.57
C GLU A 77 -18.12 1.63 8.97
N ASP A 78 -17.24 1.92 9.92
CA ASP A 78 -17.11 3.26 10.47
C ASP A 78 -16.05 4.06 9.74
N ILE A 79 -16.27 4.29 8.45
CA ILE A 79 -15.34 5.05 7.61
C ILE A 79 -16.03 6.31 7.12
N ASP A 80 -15.45 7.49 7.40
CA ASP A 80 -15.96 8.72 6.83
C ASP A 80 -15.45 8.91 5.39
N ASN A 81 -15.98 9.94 4.72
CA ASN A 81 -15.63 10.18 3.31
C ASN A 81 -14.17 10.54 3.12
N LEU A 82 -13.57 11.25 4.07
CA LEU A 82 -12.16 11.62 3.99
C LEU A 82 -11.27 10.38 4.10
N GLN A 83 -11.57 9.53 5.07
CA GLN A 83 -10.83 8.28 5.26
C GLN A 83 -10.97 7.36 4.04
N ARG A 84 -12.17 7.28 3.48
CA ARG A 84 -12.41 6.48 2.28
C ARG A 84 -11.60 6.99 1.10
N GLY A 85 -11.55 8.30 0.93
CA GLY A 85 -10.73 8.91 -0.11
C GLY A 85 -9.25 8.60 0.06
N ARG A 86 -8.75 8.64 1.29
CA ARG A 86 -7.36 8.30 1.58
C ARG A 86 -7.05 6.83 1.31
N LEU A 87 -7.98 5.94 1.66
CA LEU A 87 -7.80 4.52 1.37
C LEU A 87 -7.74 4.26 -0.13
N LEU A 88 -8.58 4.95 -0.90
CA LEU A 88 -8.53 4.84 -2.36
C LEU A 88 -7.20 5.36 -2.91
N ASP A 89 -6.70 6.49 -2.39
CA ASP A 89 -5.40 7.01 -2.79
C ASP A 89 -4.29 6.00 -2.53
N ILE A 90 -4.32 5.35 -1.37
CA ILE A 90 -3.34 4.34 -1.04
C ILE A 90 -3.41 3.17 -2.02
N LEU A 91 -4.62 2.70 -2.34
CA LEU A 91 -4.80 1.61 -3.29
C LEU A 91 -4.22 1.96 -4.65
N LEU A 92 -4.51 3.15 -5.15
CA LEU A 92 -4.01 3.59 -6.43
C LEU A 92 -2.50 3.75 -6.43
N TRP A 93 -1.96 4.35 -5.39
CA TRP A 93 -0.52 4.55 -5.24
C TRP A 93 0.23 3.22 -5.13
N ALA A 94 -0.29 2.31 -4.30
CA ALA A 94 0.31 0.99 -4.16
C ALA A 94 0.31 0.23 -5.49
N GLY A 95 -0.78 0.36 -6.26
CA GLY A 95 -0.85 -0.24 -7.60
C GLY A 95 0.21 0.31 -8.54
N GLU A 96 0.42 1.62 -8.56
CA GLU A 96 1.46 2.23 -9.36
C GLU A 96 2.85 1.75 -8.94
N LEU A 97 3.11 1.72 -7.63
CA LEU A 97 4.40 1.28 -7.12
C LEU A 97 4.67 -0.19 -7.43
N PHE A 98 3.65 -1.02 -7.33
CA PHE A 98 3.78 -2.42 -7.67
C PHE A 98 4.25 -2.59 -9.11
N LEU A 99 3.67 -1.82 -10.02
CA LEU A 99 4.08 -1.83 -11.41
C LEU A 99 5.51 -1.33 -11.61
N LEU A 100 5.88 -0.25 -10.92
CA LEU A 100 7.22 0.32 -11.02
C LEU A 100 8.29 -0.62 -10.47
N LEU A 101 7.99 -1.32 -9.38
CA LEU A 101 8.94 -2.22 -8.74
C LEU A 101 9.03 -3.58 -9.42
N ARG A 102 8.15 -3.86 -10.37
CA ARG A 102 8.09 -5.13 -11.04
C ARG A 102 9.23 -5.32 -12.04
N VAL A 103 9.77 -4.23 -12.56
CA VAL A 103 10.73 -4.28 -13.66
C VAL A 103 11.96 -3.47 -13.34
N PRO A 104 12.86 -3.98 -12.50
CA PRO A 104 14.03 -3.19 -12.10
C PRO A 104 15.05 -2.96 -13.21
N SER A 105 15.13 -3.87 -14.20
CA SER A 105 16.18 -3.85 -15.20
C SER A 105 15.68 -3.83 -16.65
N ARG A 106 14.37 -3.71 -16.85
CA ARG A 106 13.76 -3.68 -18.18
C ARG A 106 12.86 -2.47 -18.29
N SER A 107 12.53 -2.10 -19.52
CA SER A 107 11.53 -1.07 -19.69
C SER A 107 10.18 -1.57 -19.19
N PHE A 108 9.41 -0.67 -18.65
CA PHE A 108 8.09 -0.97 -18.11
C PHE A 108 7.17 -1.56 -19.18
N ALA A 109 7.25 -1.02 -20.40
CA ALA A 109 6.44 -1.50 -21.51
C ALA A 109 6.74 -2.94 -21.88
N ASP A 110 8.03 -3.32 -21.90
CA ASP A 110 8.43 -4.69 -22.24
C ASP A 110 7.88 -5.69 -21.22
N SER A 111 7.90 -5.31 -19.97
CA SER A 111 7.37 -6.19 -18.92
C SER A 111 5.88 -6.42 -19.06
N LEU A 112 5.13 -5.39 -19.37
CA LEU A 112 3.68 -5.52 -19.57
C LEU A 112 3.36 -6.44 -20.73
N LEU A 113 4.13 -6.35 -21.82
CA LEU A 113 3.95 -7.20 -22.98
C LEU A 113 4.26 -8.66 -22.68
N GLU A 114 5.26 -8.93 -21.86
CA GLU A 114 5.66 -10.28 -21.53
C GLU A 114 4.70 -10.99 -20.60
N GLU A 115 4.16 -10.29 -19.63
CA GLU A 115 3.42 -10.93 -18.56
C GLU A 115 1.90 -10.95 -18.76
N HIS A 116 1.37 -10.10 -19.58
CA HIS A 116 -0.06 -10.09 -19.94
C HIS A 116 -1.01 -10.20 -18.75
N ASP A 117 -0.78 -9.41 -17.72
CA ASP A 117 -1.74 -9.35 -16.63
C ASP A 117 -2.79 -8.28 -16.96
N PRO A 118 -4.03 -8.67 -17.28
CA PRO A 118 -5.05 -7.68 -17.67
C PRO A 118 -5.37 -6.70 -16.57
N LEU A 119 -5.31 -7.13 -15.33
CA LEU A 119 -5.62 -6.26 -14.19
C LEU A 119 -4.57 -5.17 -14.05
N LEU A 120 -3.30 -5.54 -14.08
CA LEU A 120 -2.21 -4.58 -13.98
C LEU A 120 -2.19 -3.63 -15.17
N THR A 121 -2.46 -4.15 -16.36
CA THR A 121 -2.55 -3.33 -17.57
C THR A 121 -3.66 -2.30 -17.45
N ARG A 122 -4.81 -2.67 -16.90
CA ARG A 122 -5.91 -1.74 -16.67
C ARG A 122 -5.55 -0.65 -15.67
N LEU A 123 -4.86 -1.02 -14.60
CA LEU A 123 -4.41 -0.05 -13.61
C LEU A 123 -3.43 0.94 -14.23
N ALA A 124 -2.48 0.45 -14.99
CA ALA A 124 -1.53 1.31 -15.70
C ALA A 124 -2.23 2.27 -16.66
N ALA A 125 -3.19 1.77 -17.43
CA ALA A 125 -3.93 2.59 -18.39
C ALA A 125 -4.75 3.70 -17.71
N ARG A 126 -5.25 3.46 -16.52
CA ARG A 126 -6.02 4.47 -15.78
C ARG A 126 -5.15 5.58 -15.20
N HIS A 127 -3.89 5.28 -14.93
CA HIS A 127 -2.96 6.23 -14.30
C HIS A 127 -2.06 6.94 -15.27
N PHE A 128 -1.90 6.39 -16.40
CA PHE A 128 -1.09 6.95 -17.45
C PHE A 128 -1.94 7.27 -18.66
#